data_cedc873eadaabfa4a297f1982ed8c8b7
#
_entry.id   cedc873eadaabfa4a297f1982ed8c8b7
#
_cell.length_a   1.000
_cell.length_b   1.000
_cell.length_c   1.000
_cell.angle_alpha   90.00
_cell.angle_beta   90.00
_cell.angle_gamma   90.00
#
_symmetry.space_group_name_H-M   'P 1'
#
loop_
_entity.id
_entity.type
_entity.pdbx_description
1 polymer ?
#
loop_
_entity_poly.entity_id
_entity_poly.type
_entity_poly.pdbx_seq_one_letter_code
_entity_poly.pdbx_strand_id
1 'polypeptide(L)'
;MRILFDSKLSQFKTPFGTLQENETCTFHILIPCSCRTTAAALVLQAENGQELRRVPLTKQSDDTLYDTWGGEMAVCEAGLYFYYFHITTQDGAFRLFKQGQSDTNIEAGGPWQLSVLADKYPVPAGCAGAVMYQIFPDRFCQSGSCDLTGKITPYWVHENKDDVPVYLPDVNGEVLNNDFYGGNLNGIREKLPYLQEIGVE
;
A
#
# COMPACT_ATOMS: atom_id res chain seq x y z
N MET A 1 13.96 -6.55 25.08
CA MET A 1 13.12 -5.44 24.55
C MET A 1 13.42 -5.29 23.08
N ARG A 2 12.47 -4.76 22.29
CA ARG A 2 12.59 -4.60 20.83
C ARG A 2 12.63 -3.12 20.48
N ILE A 3 13.36 -2.74 19.42
CA ILE A 3 13.31 -1.39 18.87
C ILE A 3 11.96 -1.20 18.17
N LEU A 4 11.29 -0.07 18.41
CA LEU A 4 9.95 0.19 17.91
C LEU A 4 9.96 1.27 16.82
N PHE A 5 9.42 0.91 15.68
CA PHE A 5 9.13 1.82 14.57
C PHE A 5 8.02 1.22 13.71
N ASP A 6 7.00 2.00 13.44
CA ASP A 6 5.95 1.66 12.48
C ASP A 6 5.64 2.89 11.62
N SER A 7 5.99 2.84 10.35
CA SER A 7 5.79 3.94 9.40
C SER A 7 4.33 4.32 9.16
N LYS A 8 3.38 3.52 9.65
CA LYS A 8 1.93 3.77 9.55
C LYS A 8 1.40 4.61 10.71
N LEU A 9 2.15 4.75 11.78
CA LEU A 9 1.74 5.49 12.96
C LEU A 9 2.39 6.87 12.97
N SER A 10 1.56 7.92 13.11
CA SER A 10 2.02 9.32 13.09
C SER A 10 3.05 9.66 14.14
N GLN A 11 3.06 8.94 15.27
CA GLN A 11 4.08 9.08 16.30
C GLN A 11 5.50 8.71 15.84
N PHE A 12 5.61 7.88 14.80
CA PHE A 12 6.91 7.45 14.25
C PHE A 12 7.26 8.11 12.92
N LYS A 13 6.26 8.41 12.08
CA LYS A 13 6.47 9.06 10.78
C LYS A 13 5.34 10.03 10.46
N THR A 14 5.68 11.29 10.25
CA THR A 14 4.72 12.35 9.87
C THR A 14 5.31 13.22 8.75
N PRO A 15 4.57 13.44 7.63
CA PRO A 15 3.23 12.94 7.36
C PRO A 15 3.21 11.42 7.05
N PHE A 16 2.02 10.85 7.17
CA PHE A 16 1.77 9.46 6.77
C PHE A 16 1.79 9.32 5.24
N GLY A 17 2.24 8.16 4.76
CA GLY A 17 2.16 7.81 3.34
C GLY A 17 3.23 8.46 2.49
N THR A 18 2.82 8.91 1.31
CA THR A 18 3.64 9.53 0.28
C THR A 18 3.95 10.99 0.63
N LEU A 19 5.15 11.46 0.28
CA LEU A 19 5.55 12.86 0.39
C LEU A 19 5.40 13.58 -0.93
N GLN A 20 5.33 14.90 -0.89
CA GLN A 20 5.58 15.76 -2.04
C GLN A 20 7.07 16.16 -2.08
N GLU A 21 7.54 16.62 -3.25
CA GLU A 21 8.89 17.18 -3.37
C GLU A 21 9.08 18.31 -2.37
N ASN A 22 10.21 18.30 -1.68
CA ASN A 22 10.58 19.25 -0.62
C ASN A 22 9.70 19.24 0.63
N GLU A 23 8.73 18.33 0.74
CA GLU A 23 7.95 18.17 1.96
C GLU A 23 8.80 17.57 3.06
N THR A 24 8.80 18.22 4.21
CA THR A 24 9.56 17.75 5.39
C THR A 24 8.80 16.59 6.04
N CYS A 25 9.51 15.49 6.24
CA CYS A 25 9.03 14.31 6.96
C CYS A 25 9.80 14.16 8.26
N THR A 26 9.08 14.05 9.37
CA THR A 26 9.64 13.81 10.70
C THR A 26 9.61 12.32 10.99
N PHE A 27 10.71 11.81 11.53
CA PHE A 27 10.87 10.42 11.93
C PHE A 27 11.23 10.33 13.41
N HIS A 28 10.60 9.37 14.11
CA HIS A 28 10.94 9.00 15.48
C HIS A 28 11.10 7.50 15.59
N ILE A 29 12.05 7.08 16.39
CA ILE A 29 12.31 5.67 16.68
C ILE A 29 12.52 5.51 18.19
N LEU A 30 11.94 4.47 18.76
CA LEU A 30 12.10 4.14 20.17
C LEU A 30 13.11 3.00 20.33
N ILE A 31 14.24 3.30 20.94
CA ILE A 31 15.34 2.36 21.14
C ILE A 31 15.42 2.03 22.64
N PRO A 32 15.41 0.75 23.05
CA PRO A 32 15.54 0.40 24.45
C PRO A 32 16.80 0.98 25.06
N CYS A 33 16.70 1.57 26.26
CA CYS A 33 17.85 2.12 26.99
C CYS A 33 18.96 1.08 27.21
N SER A 34 18.57 -0.21 27.31
CA SER A 34 19.51 -1.34 27.42
C SER A 34 20.44 -1.49 26.21
N CYS A 35 20.11 -0.90 25.06
CA CYS A 35 20.96 -0.91 23.86
C CYS A 35 22.18 0.02 24.01
N ARG A 36 22.18 0.93 24.97
CA ARG A 36 23.28 1.91 25.19
C ARG A 36 23.68 2.62 23.91
N THR A 37 22.65 3.14 23.19
CA THR A 37 22.81 3.78 21.89
C THR A 37 23.60 5.08 22.01
N THR A 38 24.64 5.23 21.21
CA THR A 38 25.50 6.43 21.16
C THR A 38 25.18 7.31 19.97
N ALA A 39 24.66 6.75 18.86
CA ALA A 39 24.22 7.48 17.69
C ALA A 39 23.15 6.68 16.92
N ALA A 40 22.26 7.39 16.24
CA ALA A 40 21.32 6.81 15.31
C ALA A 40 21.22 7.70 14.07
N ALA A 41 20.98 7.10 12.91
CA ALA A 41 20.78 7.81 11.66
C ALA A 41 19.71 7.10 10.80
N LEU A 42 18.93 7.88 10.06
CA LEU A 42 18.10 7.43 8.98
C LEU A 42 18.94 7.45 7.69
N VAL A 43 18.97 6.35 6.97
CA VAL A 43 19.72 6.20 5.72
C VAL A 43 18.75 6.08 4.57
N LEU A 44 18.75 7.08 3.69
CA LEU A 44 17.97 7.08 2.44
C LEU A 44 18.79 6.41 1.34
N GLN A 45 18.15 5.53 0.59
CA GLN A 45 18.76 4.83 -0.54
C GLN A 45 17.87 4.84 -1.77
N ALA A 46 18.49 4.72 -2.94
CA ALA A 46 17.82 4.48 -4.21
C ALA A 46 17.28 3.04 -4.30
N GLU A 47 16.48 2.76 -5.30
CA GLU A 47 15.93 1.43 -5.57
C GLU A 47 17.00 0.33 -5.73
N ASN A 48 18.16 0.68 -6.30
CA ASN A 48 19.29 -0.22 -6.44
C ASN A 48 20.11 -0.45 -5.15
N GLY A 49 19.67 0.13 -4.02
CA GLY A 49 20.33 0.03 -2.73
C GLY A 49 21.49 1.00 -2.50
N GLN A 50 21.77 1.89 -3.46
CA GLN A 50 22.80 2.93 -3.29
C GLN A 50 22.39 3.92 -2.22
N GLU A 51 23.23 4.14 -1.19
CA GLU A 51 23.02 5.20 -0.20
C GLU A 51 23.06 6.57 -0.87
N LEU A 52 21.99 7.34 -0.71
CA LEU A 52 21.86 8.69 -1.24
C LEU A 52 22.15 9.75 -0.18
N ARG A 53 21.65 9.51 1.04
CA ARG A 53 21.75 10.46 2.13
C ARG A 53 21.69 9.76 3.49
N ARG A 54 22.44 10.27 4.44
CA ARG A 54 22.39 9.86 5.83
C ARG A 54 22.02 11.06 6.70
N VAL A 55 20.91 10.92 7.43
CA VAL A 55 20.38 11.97 8.32
C VAL A 55 20.59 11.55 9.77
N PRO A 56 21.42 12.24 10.53
CA PRO A 56 21.60 11.94 11.93
C PRO A 56 20.31 12.19 12.70
N LEU A 57 19.96 11.29 13.59
CA LEU A 57 18.87 11.45 14.55
C LEU A 57 19.42 11.96 15.86
N THR A 58 18.67 12.82 16.53
CA THR A 58 19.01 13.34 17.86
C THR A 58 18.17 12.66 18.91
N LYS A 59 18.78 12.42 20.08
CA LYS A 59 18.07 11.93 21.25
C LYS A 59 17.18 13.05 21.79
N GLN A 60 15.89 12.84 21.83
CA GLN A 60 14.88 13.87 22.15
C GLN A 60 14.31 13.72 23.56
N SER A 61 14.19 12.50 24.05
CA SER A 61 13.71 12.23 25.40
C SER A 61 14.31 10.96 25.96
N ASP A 62 14.42 10.93 27.26
CA ASP A 62 14.77 9.77 28.07
C ASP A 62 13.53 9.30 28.81
N ASP A 63 13.16 8.07 28.61
CA ASP A 63 12.22 7.35 29.46
C ASP A 63 12.99 6.25 30.22
N THR A 64 12.36 5.62 31.18
CA THR A 64 12.98 4.53 31.96
C THR A 64 13.25 3.28 31.12
N LEU A 65 12.52 3.09 30.03
CA LEU A 65 12.60 1.90 29.19
C LEU A 65 13.14 2.17 27.80
N TYR A 66 12.80 3.32 27.21
CA TYR A 66 13.12 3.67 25.83
C TYR A 66 13.69 5.09 25.70
N ASP A 67 14.71 5.22 24.88
CA ASP A 67 15.18 6.49 24.35
C ASP A 67 14.46 6.81 23.06
N THR A 68 13.89 8.01 22.92
CA THR A 68 13.34 8.51 21.67
C THR A 68 14.41 9.21 20.86
N TRP A 69 14.65 8.73 19.65
CA TRP A 69 15.53 9.36 18.68
C TRP A 69 14.70 9.88 17.50
N GLY A 70 14.93 11.13 17.10
CA GLY A 70 14.16 11.76 16.04
C GLY A 70 14.98 12.66 15.13
N GLY A 71 14.46 12.88 13.93
CA GLY A 71 15.03 13.77 12.93
C GLY A 71 14.09 14.04 11.78
N GLU A 72 14.48 14.98 10.94
CA GLU A 72 13.67 15.44 9.82
C GLU A 72 14.42 15.27 8.51
N MET A 73 13.69 14.96 7.45
CA MET A 73 14.22 14.82 6.11
C MET A 73 13.20 15.32 5.08
N ALA A 74 13.70 16.06 4.08
CA ALA A 74 12.96 16.32 2.85
C ALA A 74 13.72 15.72 1.67
N VAL A 75 12.97 15.28 0.65
CA VAL A 75 13.52 14.76 -0.62
C VAL A 75 13.10 15.71 -1.73
N CYS A 76 14.08 16.18 -2.53
CA CYS A 76 13.87 17.25 -3.50
C CYS A 76 13.33 16.77 -4.86
N GLU A 77 13.46 15.49 -5.17
CA GLU A 77 13.08 14.93 -6.47
C GLU A 77 12.01 13.86 -6.31
N ALA A 78 11.01 13.88 -7.19
CA ALA A 78 9.99 12.85 -7.25
C ALA A 78 10.63 11.49 -7.61
N GLY A 79 10.16 10.43 -6.96
CA GLY A 79 10.69 9.11 -7.20
C GLY A 79 10.33 8.10 -6.12
N LEU A 80 10.85 6.90 -6.34
CA LEU A 80 10.76 5.80 -5.39
C LEU A 80 12.07 5.67 -4.63
N TYR A 81 11.98 5.82 -3.34
CA TYR A 81 13.11 5.73 -2.43
C TYR A 81 12.86 4.65 -1.38
N PHE A 82 13.93 4.29 -0.69
CA PHE A 82 13.89 3.37 0.43
C PHE A 82 14.71 3.92 1.59
N TYR A 83 14.40 3.49 2.81
CA TYR A 83 15.18 3.90 3.98
C TYR A 83 15.25 2.80 5.02
N TYR A 84 16.29 2.86 5.83
CA TYR A 84 16.50 2.04 7.01
C TYR A 84 17.16 2.88 8.11
N PHE A 85 17.24 2.36 9.32
CA PHE A 85 17.96 3.03 10.40
C PHE A 85 19.30 2.35 10.62
N HIS A 86 20.34 3.15 10.81
CA HIS A 86 21.66 2.73 11.23
C HIS A 86 21.84 3.17 12.69
N ILE A 87 22.07 2.22 13.58
CA ILE A 87 22.13 2.45 15.03
C ILE A 87 23.51 2.05 15.50
N THR A 88 24.18 2.95 16.22
CA THR A 88 25.49 2.72 16.84
C THR A 88 25.30 2.66 18.35
N THR A 89 25.83 1.64 18.96
CA THR A 89 25.81 1.39 20.39
C THR A 89 27.24 1.32 20.94
N GLN A 90 27.39 1.18 22.25
CA GLN A 90 28.71 0.96 22.87
C GLN A 90 29.36 -0.36 22.41
N ASP A 91 28.57 -1.34 22.01
CA ASP A 91 29.04 -2.70 21.67
C ASP A 91 29.21 -2.92 20.15
N GLY A 92 28.87 -1.93 19.32
CA GLY A 92 28.96 -2.01 17.86
C GLY A 92 27.82 -1.27 17.16
N ALA A 93 27.71 -1.47 15.85
CA ALA A 93 26.68 -0.84 15.04
C ALA A 93 25.90 -1.89 14.24
N PHE A 94 24.63 -1.61 13.97
CA PHE A 94 23.76 -2.48 13.19
C PHE A 94 22.75 -1.66 12.41
N ARG A 95 22.15 -2.32 11.40
CA ARG A 95 21.06 -1.77 10.59
C ARG A 95 19.74 -2.34 11.06
N LEU A 96 18.72 -1.50 11.12
CA LEU A 96 17.37 -1.89 11.45
C LEU A 96 16.51 -1.79 10.20
N PHE A 97 15.83 -2.87 9.89
CA PHE A 97 14.97 -3.03 8.73
C PHE A 97 13.53 -3.33 9.11
N LYS A 98 12.64 -3.20 8.15
CA LYS A 98 11.24 -3.61 8.23
C LYS A 98 11.14 -5.13 8.17
N GLN A 99 10.32 -5.70 9.06
CA GLN A 99 9.91 -7.10 9.02
C GLN A 99 8.38 -7.19 9.00
N GLY A 100 7.84 -7.89 8.00
CA GLY A 100 6.38 -8.01 7.86
C GLY A 100 5.68 -6.65 7.70
N GLN A 101 4.55 -6.47 8.35
CA GLN A 101 3.70 -5.27 8.19
C GLN A 101 4.04 -4.15 9.18
N SER A 102 4.46 -4.46 10.40
CA SER A 102 4.61 -3.47 11.49
C SER A 102 5.82 -3.72 12.38
N ASP A 103 6.64 -4.71 12.04
CA ASP A 103 7.76 -5.11 12.86
C ASP A 103 9.10 -4.61 12.34
N THR A 104 10.08 -4.58 13.25
CA THR A 104 11.47 -4.26 12.96
C THR A 104 12.36 -5.47 13.19
N ASN A 105 13.45 -5.58 12.42
CA ASN A 105 14.47 -6.60 12.62
C ASN A 105 15.86 -6.02 12.43
N ILE A 106 16.82 -6.56 13.17
CA ILE A 106 18.23 -6.19 13.10
C ILE A 106 18.90 -7.04 12.02
N GLU A 107 19.57 -6.39 11.07
CA GLU A 107 20.34 -7.00 9.95
C GLU A 107 19.54 -7.92 9.04
N ALA A 108 18.23 -8.08 9.24
CA ALA A 108 17.36 -8.90 8.41
C ALA A 108 16.06 -8.18 8.05
N GLY A 109 15.44 -8.53 6.90
CA GLY A 109 14.25 -7.86 6.38
C GLY A 109 14.57 -6.97 5.19
N GLY A 110 13.70 -6.00 4.91
CA GLY A 110 13.86 -5.04 3.83
C GLY A 110 13.76 -3.59 4.31
N PRO A 111 14.26 -2.63 3.54
CA PRO A 111 14.07 -1.22 3.85
C PRO A 111 12.60 -0.83 3.76
N TRP A 112 12.21 0.25 4.45
CA TRP A 112 10.91 0.88 4.27
C TRP A 112 10.89 1.66 2.97
N GLN A 113 9.78 1.58 2.25
CA GLN A 113 9.55 2.37 1.05
C GLN A 113 9.15 3.81 1.39
N LEU A 114 9.64 4.75 0.60
CA LEU A 114 9.27 6.17 0.62
C LEU A 114 9.00 6.63 -0.80
N SER A 115 7.75 6.91 -1.11
CA SER A 115 7.36 7.47 -2.41
C SER A 115 7.29 8.99 -2.29
N VAL A 116 7.86 9.69 -3.26
CA VAL A 116 7.84 11.15 -3.34
C VAL A 116 7.19 11.54 -4.67
N LEU A 117 6.13 12.33 -4.59
CA LEU A 117 5.40 12.83 -5.75
C LEU A 117 5.92 14.21 -6.16
N ALA A 118 5.82 14.52 -7.45
CA ALA A 118 6.07 15.86 -7.94
C ALA A 118 5.10 16.87 -7.28
N ASP A 119 5.59 18.05 -6.95
CA ASP A 119 4.82 19.11 -6.28
C ASP A 119 3.51 19.48 -7.02
N LYS A 120 3.51 19.31 -8.34
CA LYS A 120 2.36 19.60 -9.20
C LYS A 120 1.76 18.35 -9.84
N TYR A 121 1.57 17.29 -9.06
CA TYR A 121 0.89 16.12 -9.60
C TYR A 121 -0.59 16.47 -9.90
N PRO A 122 -1.01 16.46 -11.19
CA PRO A 122 -2.36 16.83 -11.55
C PRO A 122 -3.34 15.73 -11.11
N VAL A 123 -4.11 16.01 -10.08
CA VAL A 123 -5.26 15.18 -9.74
C VAL A 123 -6.46 15.69 -10.55
N PRO A 124 -7.10 14.89 -11.41
CA PRO A 124 -8.29 15.30 -12.12
C PRO A 124 -9.37 15.78 -11.16
N ALA A 125 -10.03 16.88 -11.51
CA ALA A 125 -11.15 17.40 -10.74
C ALA A 125 -12.25 16.34 -10.64
N GLY A 126 -12.80 16.15 -9.45
CA GLY A 126 -13.83 15.13 -9.18
C GLY A 126 -13.31 13.75 -8.81
N CYS A 127 -12.00 13.45 -8.96
CA CYS A 127 -11.47 12.15 -8.53
C CYS A 127 -11.18 12.07 -7.03
N ALA A 128 -10.87 13.22 -6.41
CA ALA A 128 -10.59 13.28 -4.98
C ALA A 128 -11.89 13.17 -4.18
N GLY A 129 -12.05 12.08 -3.43
CA GLY A 129 -13.25 11.79 -2.64
C GLY A 129 -14.42 11.19 -3.42
N ALA A 130 -14.25 10.90 -4.71
CA ALA A 130 -15.27 10.27 -5.55
C ALA A 130 -15.59 8.85 -5.09
N VAL A 131 -16.85 8.46 -5.21
CA VAL A 131 -17.31 7.08 -4.99
C VAL A 131 -17.23 6.32 -6.31
N MET A 132 -16.30 5.38 -6.39
CA MET A 132 -16.12 4.53 -7.57
C MET A 132 -16.77 3.18 -7.37
N TYR A 133 -17.50 2.70 -8.38
CA TYR A 133 -18.12 1.39 -8.39
C TYR A 133 -17.57 0.55 -9.55
N GLN A 134 -16.90 -0.54 -9.24
CA GLN A 134 -16.42 -1.47 -10.25
C GLN A 134 -17.55 -2.42 -10.66
N ILE A 135 -17.89 -2.42 -11.96
CA ILE A 135 -18.93 -3.29 -12.50
C ILE A 135 -18.29 -4.49 -13.23
N PHE A 136 -18.71 -5.70 -12.84
CA PHE A 136 -18.50 -6.91 -13.63
C PHE A 136 -19.76 -7.15 -14.46
N PRO A 137 -19.77 -6.78 -15.74
CA PRO A 137 -21.01 -6.67 -16.55
C PRO A 137 -21.89 -7.90 -16.53
N ASP A 138 -21.28 -9.08 -16.69
CA ASP A 138 -21.98 -10.36 -16.73
C ASP A 138 -22.81 -10.64 -15.48
N ARG A 139 -22.34 -10.17 -14.31
CA ARG A 139 -22.96 -10.44 -13.00
C ARG A 139 -23.82 -9.30 -12.47
N PHE A 140 -23.84 -8.16 -13.14
CA PHE A 140 -24.46 -6.95 -12.59
C PHE A 140 -25.95 -6.85 -12.87
N CYS A 141 -26.36 -6.83 -14.14
CA CYS A 141 -27.74 -6.75 -14.53
C CYS A 141 -27.94 -7.21 -15.97
N GLN A 142 -28.91 -8.09 -16.20
CA GLN A 142 -29.37 -8.50 -17.53
C GLN A 142 -30.58 -7.64 -17.96
N SER A 143 -30.54 -7.09 -19.15
CA SER A 143 -31.67 -6.44 -19.81
C SER A 143 -31.84 -6.99 -21.22
N GLY A 144 -33.03 -7.49 -21.49
CA GLY A 144 -33.32 -8.17 -22.76
C GLY A 144 -32.59 -9.49 -22.94
N SER A 145 -32.43 -9.92 -24.20
CA SER A 145 -31.66 -11.13 -24.56
C SER A 145 -30.16 -10.82 -24.64
N CYS A 146 -29.35 -11.77 -24.22
CA CYS A 146 -27.91 -11.72 -24.41
C CYS A 146 -27.54 -12.31 -25.79
N ASP A 147 -26.75 -11.57 -26.59
CA ASP A 147 -26.17 -12.11 -27.81
C ASP A 147 -24.98 -13.00 -27.47
N LEU A 148 -25.08 -14.27 -27.80
CA LEU A 148 -24.07 -15.28 -27.55
C LEU A 148 -23.16 -15.55 -28.76
N THR A 149 -23.37 -14.81 -29.87
CA THR A 149 -22.58 -14.96 -31.10
C THR A 149 -21.09 -14.72 -30.82
N GLY A 150 -20.25 -15.64 -31.29
CA GLY A 150 -18.80 -15.55 -31.20
C GLY A 150 -18.21 -15.87 -29.82
N LYS A 151 -19.00 -16.34 -28.86
CA LYS A 151 -18.46 -16.85 -27.58
C LYS A 151 -17.73 -18.17 -27.80
N ILE A 152 -16.62 -18.33 -27.05
CA ILE A 152 -15.81 -19.54 -27.08
C ILE A 152 -16.56 -20.68 -26.37
N THR A 153 -16.77 -21.79 -27.08
CA THR A 153 -17.41 -22.98 -26.52
C THR A 153 -16.38 -23.96 -25.93
N PRO A 154 -16.74 -24.78 -24.94
CA PRO A 154 -18.04 -24.84 -24.28
C PRO A 154 -18.26 -23.71 -23.28
N TYR A 155 -19.50 -23.26 -23.17
CA TYR A 155 -19.90 -22.31 -22.13
C TYR A 155 -21.26 -22.70 -21.52
N TRP A 156 -21.52 -22.19 -20.32
CA TRP A 156 -22.77 -22.37 -19.59
C TRP A 156 -23.39 -20.99 -19.31
N VAL A 157 -24.71 -20.88 -19.46
CA VAL A 157 -25.44 -19.65 -19.09
C VAL A 157 -26.42 -20.01 -17.99
N HIS A 158 -26.29 -19.38 -16.85
CA HIS A 158 -27.19 -19.55 -15.72
C HIS A 158 -28.54 -18.91 -16.00
N GLU A 159 -29.62 -19.61 -15.66
CA GLU A 159 -30.98 -19.11 -15.79
C GLU A 159 -31.35 -18.17 -14.63
N ASN A 160 -30.77 -18.43 -13.46
CA ASN A 160 -31.00 -17.64 -12.24
C ASN A 160 -29.74 -16.90 -11.81
N LYS A 161 -29.87 -15.60 -11.53
CA LYS A 161 -28.79 -14.76 -11.02
C LYS A 161 -28.22 -15.22 -9.66
N ASP A 162 -29.02 -15.97 -8.89
CA ASP A 162 -28.65 -16.46 -7.56
C ASP A 162 -28.00 -17.87 -7.62
N ASP A 163 -27.83 -18.43 -8.81
CA ASP A 163 -27.13 -19.70 -9.00
C ASP A 163 -25.67 -19.58 -8.57
N VAL A 164 -25.13 -20.68 -8.07
CA VAL A 164 -23.73 -20.77 -7.66
C VAL A 164 -22.86 -20.94 -8.91
N PRO A 165 -21.77 -20.16 -9.06
CA PRO A 165 -20.82 -20.33 -10.15
C PRO A 165 -20.23 -21.74 -10.22
N VAL A 166 -19.94 -22.21 -11.41
CA VAL A 166 -19.30 -23.51 -11.63
C VAL A 166 -17.78 -23.34 -11.41
N TYR A 167 -17.31 -23.83 -10.27
CA TYR A 167 -15.87 -23.81 -9.89
C TYR A 167 -15.31 -25.20 -9.59
N LEU A 168 -16.03 -26.24 -10.02
CA LEU A 168 -15.49 -27.59 -9.96
C LEU A 168 -14.48 -27.78 -11.10
N PRO A 169 -13.32 -28.36 -10.82
CA PRO A 169 -12.34 -28.65 -11.86
C PRO A 169 -12.88 -29.68 -12.85
N ASP A 170 -12.45 -29.56 -14.09
CA ASP A 170 -12.70 -30.52 -15.15
C ASP A 170 -11.89 -31.81 -14.96
N VAL A 171 -11.95 -32.71 -15.95
CA VAL A 171 -11.20 -33.99 -15.92
C VAL A 171 -9.67 -33.81 -15.89
N ASN A 172 -9.17 -32.65 -16.24
CA ASN A 172 -7.76 -32.28 -16.24
C ASN A 172 -7.35 -31.53 -14.95
N GLY A 173 -8.31 -31.26 -14.06
CA GLY A 173 -8.08 -30.48 -12.83
C GLY A 173 -8.14 -28.97 -13.02
N GLU A 174 -8.65 -28.47 -14.16
CA GLU A 174 -8.74 -27.04 -14.46
C GLU A 174 -10.16 -26.51 -14.25
N VAL A 175 -10.26 -25.32 -13.63
CA VAL A 175 -11.51 -24.57 -13.52
C VAL A 175 -11.64 -23.68 -14.75
N LEU A 176 -12.58 -24.00 -15.64
CA LEU A 176 -12.70 -23.39 -16.95
C LEU A 176 -13.18 -21.93 -16.92
N ASN A 177 -13.84 -21.48 -15.84
CA ASN A 177 -14.41 -20.13 -15.70
C ASN A 177 -15.27 -19.72 -16.92
N ASN A 178 -16.06 -20.66 -17.44
CA ASN A 178 -16.83 -20.53 -18.66
C ASN A 178 -18.34 -20.46 -18.43
N ASP A 179 -18.75 -20.12 -17.22
CA ASP A 179 -20.14 -19.90 -16.83
C ASP A 179 -20.47 -18.40 -16.79
N PHE A 180 -21.64 -18.06 -17.33
CA PHE A 180 -22.09 -16.68 -17.51
C PHE A 180 -23.49 -16.49 -16.94
N TYR A 181 -23.83 -15.24 -16.56
CA TYR A 181 -25.14 -14.85 -16.03
C TYR A 181 -25.89 -13.91 -16.98
N GLY A 182 -25.29 -13.57 -18.09
CA GLY A 182 -25.95 -12.84 -19.18
C GLY A 182 -26.15 -11.35 -18.93
N GLY A 183 -25.53 -10.79 -17.89
CA GLY A 183 -25.50 -9.33 -17.69
C GLY A 183 -24.88 -8.62 -18.88
N ASN A 184 -25.38 -7.41 -19.19
CA ASN A 184 -24.98 -6.69 -20.39
C ASN A 184 -24.99 -5.17 -20.21
N LEU A 185 -24.48 -4.45 -21.22
CA LEU A 185 -24.38 -2.98 -21.15
C LEU A 185 -25.75 -2.29 -21.04
N ASN A 186 -26.81 -2.87 -21.61
CA ASN A 186 -28.16 -2.34 -21.44
C ASN A 186 -28.63 -2.46 -20.00
N GLY A 187 -28.32 -3.59 -19.33
CA GLY A 187 -28.58 -3.76 -17.90
C GLY A 187 -27.83 -2.75 -17.04
N ILE A 188 -26.57 -2.45 -17.37
CA ILE A 188 -25.83 -1.38 -16.70
C ILE A 188 -26.53 -0.04 -16.89
N ARG A 189 -26.92 0.30 -18.12
CA ARG A 189 -27.62 1.55 -18.43
C ARG A 189 -28.91 1.70 -17.63
N GLU A 190 -29.71 0.64 -17.49
CA GLU A 190 -30.94 0.66 -16.70
C GLU A 190 -30.69 0.84 -15.21
N LYS A 191 -29.50 0.48 -14.72
CA LYS A 191 -29.08 0.61 -13.32
C LYS A 191 -28.33 1.90 -13.01
N LEU A 192 -28.13 2.81 -13.96
CA LEU A 192 -27.50 4.10 -13.70
C LEU A 192 -28.21 4.92 -12.60
N PRO A 193 -29.57 4.98 -12.54
CA PRO A 193 -30.25 5.67 -11.45
C PRO A 193 -29.93 5.06 -10.07
N TYR A 194 -29.84 3.75 -9.97
CA TYR A 194 -29.44 3.06 -8.74
C TYR A 194 -28.00 3.41 -8.34
N LEU A 195 -27.06 3.42 -9.28
CA LEU A 195 -25.67 3.81 -9.01
C LEU A 195 -25.59 5.25 -8.51
N GLN A 196 -26.38 6.15 -9.10
CA GLN A 196 -26.48 7.54 -8.72
C GLN A 196 -27.07 7.70 -7.31
N GLU A 197 -28.09 6.91 -6.95
CA GLU A 197 -28.73 6.90 -5.63
C GLU A 197 -27.75 6.49 -4.52
N ILE A 198 -26.84 5.55 -4.78
CA ILE A 198 -25.80 5.13 -3.84
C ILE A 198 -24.55 6.02 -3.87
N GLY A 199 -24.58 7.15 -4.61
CA GLY A 199 -23.54 8.15 -4.63
C GLY A 199 -22.36 7.88 -5.55
N VAL A 200 -22.51 7.01 -6.55
CA VAL A 200 -21.48 6.82 -7.60
C VAL A 200 -21.47 8.03 -8.53
N GLU A 201 -20.29 8.58 -8.79
CA GLU A 201 -20.06 9.78 -9.60
C GLU A 201 -19.34 9.46 -10.92
#